data_710568fd62ce467a9bc11374f6bfdadf
#
_entry.id   710568fd62ce467a9bc11374f6bfdadf
#
_cell.length_a   1.000
_cell.length_b   1.000
_cell.length_c   1.000
_cell.angle_alpha   90.00
_cell.angle_beta   90.00
_cell.angle_gamma   90.00
#
_symmetry.space_group_name_H-M   'P 1'
#
loop_
_entity.id
_entity.type
_entity.pdbx_description
1 polymer ?
#
loop_
_entity_poly.entity_id
_entity_poly.type
_entity_poly.pdbx_seq_one_letter_code
_entity_poly.pdbx_strand_id
1 'polypeptide(L)'
;MKIIVDRMEAMIAETGNTGFHFVDEAAPPALLRKLAEEILARKLVVTYWTNVRFDKTYTAELCYLLSKSGCIAVSGGLEVASPRVLKLINKGVTIESATECMRNLSENGIMVHTYLMYGFPTQTEKELYDSLGRVRDLFAEGLIHSAFWHRYAMTCHSPSGRNPESVLARHMTQIPNIFANNEIPFEVDNEPDWSRFTEGLNVATYNYMRQTGFDVPLKRWFR
;
A
#
# COMPACT_ATOMS: atom_id res chain seq x y z
N MET A 1 -1.51 -13.94 -21.15
CA MET A 1 -1.03 -14.72 -19.98
C MET A 1 -0.03 -15.79 -20.36
N LYS A 2 -0.26 -16.57 -21.42
CA LYS A 2 0.66 -17.65 -21.83
C LYS A 2 2.13 -17.22 -21.80
N ILE A 3 2.49 -16.10 -22.45
CA ILE A 3 3.88 -15.59 -22.51
C ILE A 3 4.48 -15.35 -21.11
N ILE A 4 3.70 -14.89 -20.12
CA ILE A 4 4.22 -14.67 -18.76
C ILE A 4 4.54 -16.02 -18.13
N VAL A 5 3.63 -16.98 -18.23
CA VAL A 5 3.84 -18.32 -17.65
C VAL A 5 4.94 -19.09 -18.40
N ASP A 6 5.05 -18.95 -19.74
CA ASP A 6 6.17 -19.50 -20.50
C ASP A 6 7.52 -18.98 -19.98
N ARG A 7 7.60 -17.68 -19.65
CA ARG A 7 8.81 -17.09 -19.05
C ARG A 7 9.06 -17.59 -17.62
N MET A 8 7.99 -17.76 -16.82
CA MET A 8 8.14 -18.35 -15.48
C MET A 8 8.72 -19.76 -15.57
N GLU A 9 8.21 -20.61 -16.47
CA GLU A 9 8.74 -21.96 -16.70
C GLU A 9 10.21 -21.94 -17.17
N ALA A 10 10.56 -21.05 -18.08
CA ALA A 10 11.93 -20.89 -18.55
C ALA A 10 12.87 -20.46 -17.41
N MET A 11 12.45 -19.51 -16.56
CA MET A 11 13.23 -19.06 -15.40
C MET A 11 13.38 -20.16 -14.35
N ILE A 12 12.35 -20.99 -14.12
CA ILE A 12 12.44 -22.15 -13.24
C ILE A 12 13.45 -23.17 -13.80
N ALA A 13 13.39 -23.46 -15.10
CA ALA A 13 14.32 -24.38 -15.75
C ALA A 13 15.78 -23.91 -15.67
N GLU A 14 16.02 -22.60 -15.77
CA GLU A 14 17.34 -21.99 -15.71
C GLU A 14 17.90 -21.89 -14.28
N THR A 15 17.05 -21.49 -13.31
CA THR A 15 17.50 -21.10 -11.97
C THR A 15 17.17 -22.10 -10.85
N GLY A 16 16.19 -22.98 -11.11
CA GLY A 16 15.60 -23.86 -10.08
C GLY A 16 14.67 -23.13 -9.08
N ASN A 17 14.52 -21.81 -9.18
CA ASN A 17 13.70 -21.02 -8.26
C ASN A 17 12.23 -20.98 -8.72
N THR A 18 11.30 -21.18 -7.79
CA THR A 18 9.85 -21.18 -8.03
C THR A 18 9.12 -19.99 -7.39
N GLY A 19 9.87 -19.08 -6.76
CA GLY A 19 9.34 -17.85 -6.14
C GLY A 19 9.47 -16.65 -7.10
N PHE A 20 8.39 -15.87 -7.23
CA PHE A 20 8.33 -14.71 -8.12
C PHE A 20 7.83 -13.47 -7.39
N HIS A 21 8.41 -12.33 -7.72
CA HIS A 21 7.89 -11.02 -7.33
C HIS A 21 7.53 -10.24 -8.59
N PHE A 22 6.24 -9.95 -8.78
CA PHE A 22 5.78 -9.08 -9.85
C PHE A 22 5.91 -7.63 -9.42
N VAL A 23 6.65 -6.84 -10.19
CA VAL A 23 7.04 -5.46 -9.85
C VAL A 23 6.14 -4.40 -10.49
N ASP A 24 5.02 -4.79 -11.10
CA ASP A 24 4.03 -3.86 -11.64
C ASP A 24 3.48 -2.96 -10.52
N GLU A 25 3.16 -1.70 -10.82
CA GLU A 25 2.62 -0.75 -9.83
C GLU A 25 1.29 -1.21 -9.21
N ALA A 26 0.40 -1.78 -10.03
CA ALA A 26 -0.83 -2.44 -9.59
C ALA A 26 -1.34 -3.35 -10.72
N ALA A 27 -1.23 -4.64 -10.54
CA ALA A 27 -1.72 -5.60 -11.52
C ALA A 27 -3.27 -5.57 -11.61
N PRO A 28 -3.84 -5.40 -12.80
CA PRO A 28 -5.29 -5.43 -12.97
C PRO A 28 -5.88 -6.78 -12.51
N PRO A 29 -7.00 -6.81 -11.76
CA PRO A 29 -7.61 -8.03 -11.25
C PRO A 29 -7.92 -9.06 -12.35
N ALA A 30 -8.40 -8.60 -13.51
CA ALA A 30 -8.66 -9.45 -14.67
C ALA A 30 -7.39 -10.10 -15.24
N LEU A 31 -6.24 -9.44 -15.11
CA LEU A 31 -4.94 -9.97 -15.51
C LEU A 31 -4.50 -11.06 -14.53
N LEU A 32 -4.62 -10.80 -13.23
CA LEU A 32 -4.27 -11.77 -12.19
C LEU A 32 -5.16 -13.01 -12.25
N ARG A 33 -6.47 -12.85 -12.52
CA ARG A 33 -7.37 -13.99 -12.75
C ARG A 33 -6.82 -14.90 -13.87
N LYS A 34 -6.52 -14.33 -15.03
CA LYS A 34 -6.00 -15.09 -16.16
C LYS A 34 -4.62 -15.72 -15.91
N LEU A 35 -3.79 -15.04 -15.10
CA LEU A 35 -2.49 -15.59 -14.67
C LEU A 35 -2.71 -16.82 -13.78
N ALA A 36 -3.59 -16.70 -12.79
CA ALA A 36 -3.92 -17.79 -11.88
C ALA A 36 -4.50 -19.00 -12.62
N GLU A 37 -5.45 -18.77 -13.54
CA GLU A 37 -6.04 -19.82 -14.39
C GLU A 37 -4.98 -20.55 -15.22
N GLU A 38 -4.03 -19.83 -15.84
CA GLU A 38 -2.97 -20.41 -16.66
C GLU A 38 -1.97 -21.21 -15.81
N ILE A 39 -1.57 -20.70 -14.63
CA ILE A 39 -0.69 -21.41 -13.68
C ILE A 39 -1.33 -22.73 -13.27
N LEU A 40 -2.62 -22.71 -12.89
CA LEU A 40 -3.36 -23.91 -12.48
C LEU A 40 -3.56 -24.90 -13.64
N ALA A 41 -3.86 -24.42 -14.84
CA ALA A 41 -4.05 -25.25 -16.02
C ALA A 41 -2.75 -26.02 -16.39
N ARG A 42 -1.60 -25.40 -16.19
CA ARG A 42 -0.28 -26.05 -16.40
C ARG A 42 0.20 -26.85 -15.20
N LYS A 43 -0.54 -26.83 -14.08
CA LYS A 43 -0.13 -27.47 -12.80
C LYS A 43 1.25 -27.00 -12.34
N LEU A 44 1.58 -25.72 -12.60
CA LEU A 44 2.85 -25.15 -12.24
C LEU A 44 2.85 -24.85 -10.73
N VAL A 45 3.88 -25.36 -10.03
CA VAL A 45 4.03 -25.17 -8.58
C VAL A 45 4.95 -23.98 -8.35
N VAL A 46 4.35 -22.86 -7.98
CA VAL A 46 5.07 -21.59 -7.78
C VAL A 46 4.50 -20.85 -6.56
N THR A 47 5.27 -19.90 -6.06
CA THR A 47 4.78 -18.88 -5.15
C THR A 47 5.02 -17.50 -5.77
N TYR A 48 4.11 -16.56 -5.52
CA TYR A 48 4.32 -15.21 -6.00
C TYR A 48 3.73 -14.14 -5.09
N TRP A 49 4.33 -12.97 -5.19
CA TRP A 49 3.93 -11.71 -4.58
C TRP A 49 3.68 -10.68 -5.68
N THR A 50 2.64 -9.86 -5.53
CA THR A 50 2.30 -8.82 -6.52
C THR A 50 1.75 -7.56 -5.84
N ASN A 51 1.82 -6.44 -6.56
CA ASN A 51 1.20 -5.21 -6.12
C ASN A 51 -0.25 -5.14 -6.63
N VAL A 52 -1.16 -4.67 -5.76
CA VAL A 52 -2.58 -4.59 -6.04
C VAL A 52 -3.15 -3.25 -5.59
N ARG A 53 -4.31 -2.88 -6.12
CA ARG A 53 -5.11 -1.81 -5.59
C ARG A 53 -6.22 -2.42 -4.72
N PHE A 54 -6.33 -1.98 -3.48
CA PHE A 54 -7.36 -2.50 -2.56
C PHE A 54 -8.75 -1.98 -2.94
N ASP A 55 -9.38 -2.60 -3.91
CA ASP A 55 -10.71 -2.23 -4.37
C ASP A 55 -11.67 -3.43 -4.40
N LYS A 56 -12.96 -3.13 -4.59
CA LYS A 56 -14.05 -4.11 -4.57
C LYS A 56 -13.96 -5.24 -5.61
N THR A 57 -13.05 -5.17 -6.56
CA THR A 57 -12.89 -6.20 -7.59
C THR A 57 -12.17 -7.46 -7.06
N TYR A 58 -11.50 -7.34 -5.91
CA TYR A 58 -10.90 -8.49 -5.22
C TYR A 58 -11.95 -9.22 -4.38
N THR A 59 -12.86 -9.92 -5.06
CA THR A 59 -13.88 -10.75 -4.42
C THR A 59 -13.27 -11.99 -3.75
N ALA A 60 -13.99 -12.59 -2.80
CA ALA A 60 -13.53 -13.83 -2.14
C ALA A 60 -13.20 -14.95 -3.15
N GLU A 61 -14.01 -15.07 -4.23
CA GLU A 61 -13.76 -16.02 -5.31
C GLU A 61 -12.43 -15.77 -6.02
N LEU A 62 -12.13 -14.49 -6.37
CA LEU A 62 -10.86 -14.15 -7.00
C LEU A 62 -9.68 -14.41 -6.04
N CYS A 63 -9.80 -14.00 -4.78
CA CYS A 63 -8.76 -14.23 -3.77
C CYS A 63 -8.49 -15.72 -3.54
N TYR A 64 -9.54 -16.55 -3.52
CA TYR A 64 -9.39 -18.00 -3.48
C TYR A 64 -8.61 -18.55 -4.69
N LEU A 65 -8.95 -18.10 -5.90
CA LEU A 65 -8.26 -18.50 -7.13
C LEU A 65 -6.78 -18.10 -7.09
N LEU A 66 -6.47 -16.86 -6.64
CA LEU A 66 -5.10 -16.38 -6.49
C LEU A 66 -4.31 -17.21 -5.48
N SER A 67 -4.90 -17.51 -4.33
CA SER A 67 -4.29 -18.38 -3.32
C SER A 67 -3.97 -19.77 -3.88
N LYS A 68 -4.91 -20.38 -4.59
CA LYS A 68 -4.71 -21.71 -5.20
C LYS A 68 -3.63 -21.73 -6.27
N SER A 69 -3.39 -20.62 -6.95
CA SER A 69 -2.34 -20.50 -7.96
C SER A 69 -0.96 -20.14 -7.39
N GLY A 70 -0.84 -19.99 -6.05
CA GLY A 70 0.42 -19.73 -5.37
C GLY A 70 0.67 -18.26 -5.01
N CYS A 71 -0.36 -17.38 -5.05
CA CYS A 71 -0.24 -16.04 -4.49
C CYS A 71 -0.11 -16.15 -2.96
N ILE A 72 1.05 -15.80 -2.42
CA ILE A 72 1.32 -15.85 -0.98
C ILE A 72 1.18 -14.48 -0.30
N ALA A 73 1.37 -13.42 -1.07
CA ALA A 73 1.29 -12.06 -0.53
C ALA A 73 0.90 -11.04 -1.60
N VAL A 74 0.35 -9.92 -1.14
CA VAL A 74 0.13 -8.73 -1.95
C VAL A 74 0.61 -7.48 -1.21
N SER A 75 1.02 -6.47 -2.00
CA SER A 75 1.23 -5.11 -1.49
C SER A 75 0.21 -4.16 -2.10
N GLY A 76 -0.27 -3.21 -1.32
CA GLY A 76 -1.16 -2.17 -1.82
C GLY A 76 -1.13 -0.90 -0.98
N GLY A 77 -1.54 0.22 -1.58
CA GLY A 77 -1.60 1.50 -0.89
C GLY A 77 -2.96 1.71 -0.23
N LEU A 78 -3.00 1.78 1.11
CA LEU A 78 -4.12 2.37 1.83
C LEU A 78 -3.94 3.88 1.95
N GLU A 79 -2.71 4.35 1.80
CA GLU A 79 -2.28 5.74 1.88
C GLU A 79 -2.64 6.36 3.23
N VAL A 80 -3.37 7.45 3.23
CA VAL A 80 -3.90 8.05 4.46
C VAL A 80 -5.24 7.38 4.77
N ALA A 81 -5.35 6.68 5.89
CA ALA A 81 -6.60 6.07 6.31
C ALA A 81 -7.61 7.13 6.84
N SER A 82 -7.78 8.22 6.08
CA SER A 82 -8.75 9.31 6.27
C SER A 82 -9.67 9.40 5.07
N PRO A 83 -11.00 9.27 5.25
CA PRO A 83 -11.95 9.36 4.13
C PRO A 83 -11.84 10.68 3.36
N ARG A 84 -11.63 11.81 4.07
CA ARG A 84 -11.48 13.13 3.45
C ARG A 84 -10.23 13.18 2.56
N VAL A 85 -9.09 12.73 3.08
CA VAL A 85 -7.82 12.78 2.33
C VAL A 85 -7.84 11.79 1.18
N LEU A 86 -8.39 10.57 1.34
CA LEU A 86 -8.57 9.60 0.24
C LEU A 86 -9.40 10.18 -0.91
N LYS A 87 -10.45 10.96 -0.59
CA LYS A 87 -11.25 11.67 -1.59
C LYS A 87 -10.44 12.77 -2.28
N LEU A 88 -9.64 13.53 -1.51
CA LEU A 88 -8.83 14.62 -2.03
C LEU A 88 -7.74 14.13 -3.00
N ILE A 89 -7.05 13.04 -2.67
CA ILE A 89 -6.06 12.42 -3.57
C ILE A 89 -6.69 11.64 -4.72
N ASN A 90 -8.01 11.61 -4.79
CA ASN A 90 -8.76 10.88 -5.81
C ASN A 90 -8.33 9.40 -5.96
N LYS A 91 -8.07 8.74 -4.83
CA LYS A 91 -7.60 7.34 -4.81
C LYS A 91 -8.61 6.38 -5.43
N GLY A 92 -9.92 6.74 -5.41
CA GLY A 92 -11.01 5.95 -5.98
C GLY A 92 -11.31 4.66 -5.19
N VAL A 93 -10.82 4.57 -3.95
CA VAL A 93 -11.17 3.53 -2.96
C VAL A 93 -11.62 4.20 -1.67
N THR A 94 -12.49 3.52 -0.93
CA THR A 94 -12.88 3.93 0.43
C THR A 94 -12.22 3.04 1.46
N ILE A 95 -12.23 3.47 2.72
CA ILE A 95 -11.72 2.65 3.83
C ILE A 95 -12.47 1.32 3.87
N GLU A 96 -13.80 1.36 3.71
CA GLU A 96 -14.66 0.17 3.76
C GLU A 96 -14.32 -0.80 2.63
N SER A 97 -14.19 -0.32 1.38
CA SER A 97 -13.85 -1.18 0.23
C SER A 97 -12.44 -1.76 0.33
N ALA A 98 -11.49 -0.99 0.88
CA ALA A 98 -10.14 -1.48 1.12
C ALA A 98 -10.12 -2.54 2.22
N THR A 99 -10.86 -2.32 3.32
CA THR A 99 -10.98 -3.29 4.42
C THR A 99 -11.60 -4.60 3.95
N GLU A 100 -12.66 -4.54 3.13
CA GLU A 100 -13.29 -5.74 2.55
C GLU A 100 -12.31 -6.50 1.64
N CYS A 101 -11.57 -5.79 0.79
CA CYS A 101 -10.53 -6.39 -0.06
C CYS A 101 -9.46 -7.09 0.79
N MET A 102 -8.94 -6.43 1.83
CA MET A 102 -7.95 -7.00 2.74
C MET A 102 -8.49 -8.24 3.46
N ARG A 103 -9.76 -8.22 3.86
CA ARG A 103 -10.44 -9.36 4.47
C ARG A 103 -10.51 -10.54 3.51
N ASN A 104 -10.97 -10.33 2.27
CA ASN A 104 -11.03 -11.38 1.25
C ASN A 104 -9.66 -11.99 0.97
N LEU A 105 -8.59 -11.19 0.99
CA LEU A 105 -7.23 -11.67 0.81
C LEU A 105 -6.75 -12.50 2.02
N SER A 106 -6.86 -11.95 3.24
CA SER A 106 -6.35 -12.60 4.45
C SER A 106 -7.11 -13.88 4.80
N GLU A 107 -8.43 -13.91 4.62
CA GLU A 107 -9.26 -15.12 4.82
C GLU A 107 -8.93 -16.25 3.82
N ASN A 108 -8.33 -15.91 2.69
CA ASN A 108 -7.81 -16.88 1.72
C ASN A 108 -6.31 -17.19 1.90
N GLY A 109 -5.71 -16.78 3.03
CA GLY A 109 -4.33 -17.10 3.37
C GLY A 109 -3.28 -16.28 2.60
N ILE A 110 -3.69 -15.16 1.98
CA ILE A 110 -2.79 -14.25 1.28
C ILE A 110 -2.37 -13.15 2.25
N MET A 111 -1.08 -13.04 2.51
CA MET A 111 -0.54 -11.96 3.37
C MET A 111 -0.73 -10.60 2.71
N VAL A 112 -1.08 -9.61 3.52
CA VAL A 112 -1.32 -8.24 3.04
C VAL A 112 -0.28 -7.31 3.63
N HIS A 113 0.51 -6.68 2.74
CA HIS A 113 1.36 -5.54 3.06
C HIS A 113 0.69 -4.25 2.62
N THR A 114 0.69 -3.21 3.46
CA THR A 114 0.08 -1.92 3.08
C THR A 114 1.06 -0.77 3.18
N TYR A 115 1.10 0.04 2.12
CA TYR A 115 1.77 1.34 2.12
C TYR A 115 0.85 2.38 2.74
N LEU A 116 1.40 3.10 3.71
CA LEU A 116 0.73 4.15 4.45
C LEU A 116 1.46 5.46 4.24
N MET A 117 0.72 6.56 4.25
CA MET A 117 1.26 7.89 4.02
C MET A 117 0.78 8.84 5.12
N TYR A 118 1.63 9.79 5.50
CA TYR A 118 1.30 10.89 6.39
C TYR A 118 1.93 12.20 5.91
N GLY A 119 1.44 13.32 6.41
CA GLY A 119 1.95 14.65 6.02
C GLY A 119 1.47 15.08 4.63
N PHE A 120 0.32 14.56 4.16
CA PHE A 120 -0.31 15.09 2.94
C PHE A 120 -0.77 16.54 3.21
N PRO A 121 -0.58 17.48 2.24
CA PRO A 121 -1.08 18.85 2.39
C PRO A 121 -2.52 18.86 2.89
N THR A 122 -2.82 19.74 3.85
CA THR A 122 -4.11 19.83 4.55
C THR A 122 -4.46 18.71 5.54
N GLN A 123 -3.68 17.64 5.64
CA GLN A 123 -3.90 16.63 6.66
C GLN A 123 -3.74 17.26 8.06
N THR A 124 -4.60 16.88 8.97
CA THR A 124 -4.54 17.32 10.37
C THR A 124 -3.89 16.24 11.25
N GLU A 125 -3.34 16.66 12.39
CA GLU A 125 -2.84 15.71 13.40
C GLU A 125 -3.93 14.74 13.86
N LYS A 126 -5.17 15.23 14.02
CA LYS A 126 -6.31 14.37 14.37
C LYS A 126 -6.51 13.26 13.33
N GLU A 127 -6.44 13.57 12.04
CA GLU A 127 -6.57 12.57 10.97
C GLU A 127 -5.40 11.58 10.98
N LEU A 128 -4.20 11.99 11.39
CA LEU A 128 -3.08 11.07 11.57
C LEU A 128 -3.36 10.09 12.72
N TYR A 129 -3.83 10.57 13.89
CA TYR A 129 -4.22 9.70 14.99
C TYR A 129 -5.35 8.74 14.59
N ASP A 130 -6.36 9.25 13.91
CA ASP A 130 -7.48 8.44 13.41
C ASP A 130 -6.98 7.37 12.42
N SER A 131 -6.01 7.72 11.55
CA SER A 131 -5.37 6.78 10.62
C SER A 131 -4.59 5.69 11.35
N LEU A 132 -3.78 6.06 12.35
CA LEU A 132 -3.03 5.07 13.15
C LEU A 132 -4.00 4.15 13.93
N GLY A 133 -5.10 4.69 14.43
CA GLY A 133 -6.15 3.89 15.09
C GLY A 133 -6.74 2.84 14.15
N ARG A 134 -7.10 3.22 12.93
CA ARG A 134 -7.61 2.27 11.92
C ARG A 134 -6.58 1.23 11.53
N VAL A 135 -5.32 1.62 11.37
CA VAL A 135 -4.22 0.69 11.08
C VAL A 135 -4.05 -0.31 12.21
N ARG A 136 -4.10 0.15 13.47
CA ARG A 136 -4.09 -0.73 14.65
C ARG A 136 -5.23 -1.76 14.58
N ASP A 137 -6.44 -1.31 14.27
CA ASP A 137 -7.62 -2.17 14.23
C ASP A 137 -7.51 -3.19 13.09
N LEU A 138 -6.99 -2.82 11.91
CA LEU A 138 -6.71 -3.74 10.80
C LEU A 138 -5.69 -4.82 11.18
N PHE A 139 -4.64 -4.48 11.94
CA PHE A 139 -3.69 -5.46 12.47
C PHE A 139 -4.34 -6.37 13.52
N ALA A 140 -5.12 -5.81 14.44
CA ALA A 140 -5.81 -6.56 15.49
C ALA A 140 -6.82 -7.56 14.93
N GLU A 141 -7.49 -7.21 13.82
CA GLU A 141 -8.39 -8.11 13.09
C GLU A 141 -7.65 -9.12 12.17
N GLY A 142 -6.32 -9.03 12.05
CA GLY A 142 -5.53 -9.89 11.17
C GLY A 142 -5.72 -9.63 9.67
N LEU A 143 -6.22 -8.45 9.29
CA LEU A 143 -6.49 -8.09 7.89
C LEU A 143 -5.25 -7.61 7.15
N ILE A 144 -4.26 -7.10 7.89
CA ILE A 144 -2.94 -6.72 7.37
C ILE A 144 -1.84 -7.38 8.21
N HIS A 145 -0.74 -7.74 7.56
CA HIS A 145 0.37 -8.50 8.15
C HIS A 145 1.62 -7.65 8.30
N SER A 146 1.76 -6.64 7.46
CA SER A 146 2.83 -5.65 7.54
C SER A 146 2.40 -4.32 6.94
N ALA A 147 3.06 -3.25 7.37
CA ALA A 147 2.81 -1.92 6.85
C ALA A 147 4.06 -1.06 6.93
N PHE A 148 4.12 -0.02 6.11
CA PHE A 148 5.19 0.96 6.13
C PHE A 148 4.62 2.37 5.94
N TRP A 149 5.09 3.34 6.75
CA TRP A 149 4.71 4.75 6.67
C TRP A 149 5.71 5.54 5.86
N HIS A 150 5.22 6.23 4.83
CA HIS A 150 5.97 7.22 4.08
C HIS A 150 5.51 8.63 4.44
N ARG A 151 6.43 9.56 4.63
CA ARG A 151 6.07 10.97 4.59
C ARG A 151 5.71 11.33 3.15
N TYR A 152 4.64 12.10 2.98
CA TYR A 152 4.26 12.59 1.66
C TYR A 152 5.41 13.37 1.02
N ALA A 153 5.71 13.04 -0.23
CA ALA A 153 6.63 13.76 -1.09
C ALA A 153 5.88 14.23 -2.35
N MET A 154 5.93 15.53 -2.62
CA MET A 154 5.34 16.09 -3.83
C MET A 154 6.27 15.79 -5.00
N THR A 155 5.77 15.10 -6.02
CA THR A 155 6.57 14.79 -7.21
C THR A 155 6.16 15.64 -8.39
N CYS A 156 7.09 15.99 -9.27
CA CYS A 156 6.87 16.91 -10.41
C CYS A 156 5.80 16.41 -11.39
N HIS A 157 5.60 15.10 -11.48
CA HIS A 157 4.61 14.49 -12.39
C HIS A 157 3.26 14.22 -11.72
N SER A 158 3.15 14.35 -10.40
CA SER A 158 1.88 14.18 -9.68
C SER A 158 0.89 15.31 -9.97
N PRO A 159 -0.42 15.08 -9.82
CA PRO A 159 -1.42 16.15 -9.95
C PRO A 159 -1.13 17.34 -9.02
N SER A 160 -0.76 17.07 -7.76
CA SER A 160 -0.39 18.09 -6.77
C SER A 160 0.93 18.81 -7.11
N GLY A 161 1.90 18.11 -7.72
CA GLY A 161 3.13 18.74 -8.18
C GLY A 161 2.92 19.66 -9.38
N ARG A 162 1.96 19.34 -10.26
CA ARG A 162 1.60 20.21 -11.39
C ARG A 162 0.70 21.38 -11.00
N ASN A 163 -0.10 21.20 -9.96
CA ASN A 163 -1.01 22.23 -9.44
C ASN A 163 -1.06 22.18 -7.91
N PRO A 164 -0.03 22.71 -7.22
CA PRO A 164 0.09 22.63 -5.76
C PRO A 164 -1.03 23.39 -5.04
N GLU A 165 -1.57 24.43 -5.65
CA GLU A 165 -2.70 25.20 -5.09
C GLU A 165 -3.96 24.35 -4.90
N SER A 166 -4.14 23.29 -5.70
CA SER A 166 -5.26 22.35 -5.56
C SER A 166 -5.25 21.60 -4.21
N VAL A 167 -4.11 21.56 -3.53
CA VAL A 167 -3.93 20.99 -2.20
C VAL A 167 -3.45 22.01 -1.18
N LEU A 168 -3.66 23.31 -1.45
CA LEU A 168 -3.27 24.43 -0.60
C LEU A 168 -1.76 24.47 -0.30
N ALA A 169 -0.94 24.01 -1.22
CA ALA A 169 0.50 24.06 -1.14
C ALA A 169 1.09 25.08 -2.13
N ARG A 170 2.32 25.50 -1.90
CA ARG A 170 3.10 26.36 -2.80
C ARG A 170 4.43 25.70 -3.08
N HIS A 171 4.93 25.79 -4.32
CA HIS A 171 6.29 25.38 -4.63
C HIS A 171 7.29 26.30 -3.94
N MET A 172 8.31 25.71 -3.33
CA MET A 172 9.49 26.45 -2.92
C MET A 172 10.47 26.53 -4.09
N THR A 173 11.34 27.56 -4.07
CA THR A 173 12.45 27.66 -5.03
C THR A 173 13.37 26.46 -4.86
N GLN A 174 13.47 25.65 -5.90
CA GLN A 174 14.35 24.48 -5.90
C GLN A 174 15.73 24.86 -6.45
N ILE A 175 16.78 24.48 -5.73
CA ILE A 175 18.14 24.45 -6.29
C ILE A 175 18.22 23.16 -7.11
N PRO A 176 18.46 23.22 -8.44
CA PRO A 176 18.53 22.03 -9.27
C PRO A 176 19.55 21.04 -8.73
N ASN A 177 19.14 19.78 -8.55
CA ASN A 177 20.03 18.68 -8.23
C ASN A 177 20.48 18.00 -9.55
N ILE A 178 21.76 17.67 -9.65
CA ILE A 178 22.31 17.00 -10.85
C ILE A 178 21.88 15.55 -11.00
N PHE A 179 21.40 14.91 -9.92
CA PHE A 179 21.08 13.47 -9.94
C PHE A 179 19.58 13.15 -9.93
N ALA A 180 18.77 13.95 -9.25
CA ALA A 180 17.34 13.69 -9.13
C ALA A 180 16.57 14.98 -8.84
N ASN A 181 15.58 15.29 -9.69
CA ASN A 181 14.71 16.46 -9.54
C ASN A 181 13.22 16.04 -9.56
N ASN A 182 12.92 14.82 -9.14
CA ASN A 182 11.55 14.32 -9.16
C ASN A 182 10.71 14.88 -8.00
N GLU A 183 11.31 15.04 -6.82
CA GLU A 183 10.64 15.66 -5.67
C GLU A 183 10.75 17.17 -5.73
N ILE A 184 9.63 17.84 -5.48
CA ILE A 184 9.53 19.30 -5.46
C ILE A 184 9.35 19.75 -4.01
N PRO A 185 10.24 20.59 -3.48
CA PRO A 185 10.03 21.25 -2.21
C PRO A 185 8.77 22.12 -2.24
N PHE A 186 7.94 22.00 -1.21
CA PHE A 186 6.68 22.72 -1.10
C PHE A 186 6.47 23.22 0.34
N GLU A 187 5.60 24.21 0.47
CA GLU A 187 5.15 24.77 1.74
C GLU A 187 3.62 24.69 1.84
N VAL A 188 3.14 24.50 3.04
CA VAL A 188 1.72 24.56 3.41
C VAL A 188 1.57 25.47 4.62
N ASP A 189 0.60 26.40 4.56
CA ASP A 189 0.36 27.30 5.68
C ASP A 189 -0.13 26.52 6.92
N ASN A 190 0.47 26.81 8.08
CA ASN A 190 0.15 26.16 9.35
C ASN A 190 0.29 24.62 9.33
N GLU A 191 1.24 24.10 8.55
CA GLU A 191 1.53 22.67 8.53
C GLU A 191 2.02 22.20 9.90
N PRO A 192 1.49 21.08 10.43
CA PRO A 192 2.07 20.45 11.62
C PRO A 192 3.53 20.04 11.40
N ASP A 193 4.33 20.05 12.45
CA ASP A 193 5.65 19.43 12.39
C ASP A 193 5.52 17.90 12.30
N TRP A 194 5.49 17.39 11.07
CA TRP A 194 5.35 15.97 10.78
C TRP A 194 6.56 15.13 11.22
N SER A 195 7.73 15.75 11.42
CA SER A 195 8.96 15.04 11.79
C SER A 195 8.82 14.35 13.16
N ARG A 196 8.08 14.95 14.08
CA ARG A 196 7.83 14.41 15.42
C ARG A 196 6.99 13.11 15.44
N PHE A 197 6.31 12.80 14.34
CA PHE A 197 5.45 11.61 14.25
C PHE A 197 6.16 10.39 13.67
N THR A 198 7.26 10.59 12.93
CA THR A 198 7.94 9.54 12.17
C THR A 198 8.31 8.32 13.01
N GLU A 199 9.02 8.56 14.12
CA GLU A 199 9.47 7.48 15.01
C GLU A 199 8.28 6.76 15.66
N GLY A 200 7.32 7.51 16.19
CA GLY A 200 6.14 6.94 16.85
C GLY A 200 5.28 6.07 15.91
N LEU A 201 5.09 6.50 14.66
CA LEU A 201 4.39 5.71 13.64
C LEU A 201 5.12 4.38 13.37
N ASN A 202 6.43 4.43 13.20
CA ASN A 202 7.24 3.24 12.93
C ASN A 202 7.24 2.28 14.10
N VAL A 203 7.44 2.78 15.33
CA VAL A 203 7.43 1.97 16.55
C VAL A 203 6.06 1.33 16.79
N ALA A 204 4.97 2.10 16.64
CA ALA A 204 3.61 1.58 16.78
C ALA A 204 3.36 0.44 15.78
N THR A 205 3.64 0.70 14.51
CA THR A 205 3.42 -0.28 13.42
C THR A 205 4.26 -1.54 13.61
N TYR A 206 5.53 -1.40 14.02
CA TYR A 206 6.39 -2.55 14.34
C TYR A 206 5.84 -3.42 15.47
N ASN A 207 5.28 -2.80 16.51
CA ASN A 207 4.60 -3.54 17.59
C ASN A 207 3.34 -4.24 17.07
N TYR A 208 2.50 -3.56 16.27
CA TYR A 208 1.29 -4.16 15.71
C TYR A 208 1.61 -5.36 14.79
N MET A 209 2.66 -5.28 13.98
CA MET A 209 3.16 -6.43 13.18
C MET A 209 3.53 -7.64 14.05
N ARG A 210 3.89 -7.42 15.31
CA ARG A 210 4.20 -8.44 16.30
C ARG A 210 3.01 -8.83 17.17
N GLN A 211 1.84 -8.37 16.83
CA GLN A 211 0.60 -8.61 17.57
C GLN A 211 0.66 -8.11 19.02
N THR A 212 1.32 -6.97 19.24
CA THR A 212 1.49 -6.33 20.55
C THR A 212 1.13 -4.85 20.51
N GLY A 213 0.87 -4.24 21.68
CA GLY A 213 0.67 -2.79 21.81
C GLY A 213 -0.69 -2.28 21.34
N PHE A 214 -1.67 -3.14 21.10
CA PHE A 214 -3.01 -2.73 20.68
C PHE A 214 -3.78 -1.95 21.76
N ASP A 215 -3.43 -2.16 23.01
CA ASP A 215 -3.98 -1.49 24.20
C ASP A 215 -3.29 -0.14 24.52
N VAL A 216 -2.17 0.15 23.89
CA VAL A 216 -1.42 1.40 24.10
C VAL A 216 -2.21 2.57 23.51
N PRO A 217 -2.51 3.63 24.32
CA PRO A 217 -3.16 4.84 23.81
C PRO A 217 -2.34 5.46 22.67
N LEU A 218 -2.97 5.78 21.54
CA LEU A 218 -2.30 6.23 20.32
C LEU A 218 -1.31 7.38 20.54
N LYS A 219 -1.68 8.37 21.37
CA LYS A 219 -0.81 9.52 21.68
C LYS A 219 0.48 9.14 22.42
N ARG A 220 0.53 7.95 23.03
CA ARG A 220 1.70 7.53 23.81
C ARG A 220 2.88 7.14 22.92
N TRP A 221 2.63 6.81 21.67
CA TRP A 221 3.66 6.50 20.70
C TRP A 221 4.51 7.71 20.26
N PHE A 222 4.04 8.93 20.51
CA PHE A 222 4.64 10.18 20.06
C PHE A 222 5.23 11.03 21.20
N ARG A 223 5.82 10.39 22.18
CA ARG A 223 6.43 11.06 23.35
C ARG A 223 7.94 10.96 23.29
#